data_e4f62df379a49da38d57103c96494734
#
_entry.id   e4f62df379a49da38d57103c96494734
#
_cell.length_a   1.000
_cell.length_b   1.000
_cell.length_c   1.000
_cell.angle_alpha   90.00
_cell.angle_beta   90.00
_cell.angle_gamma   90.00
#
_symmetry.space_group_name_H-M   'P 1'
#
loop_
_entity.id
_entity.type
_entity.pdbx_description
1 polymer ?
#
loop_
_entity_poly.entity_id
_entity_poly.type
_entity_poly.pdbx_seq_one_letter_code
_entity_poly.pdbx_strand_id
1 'polypeptide(L)'
;MGVIPLYRKNQNKIMTRNKIYWDEIGVSAELSLFNPSGMTEEIHAIFHVKANDEEFASQLSRLNLGQKQFESKMPGFKAVFKRYFLSDSTNQRPLMEEEPECSVSYIQQPPLDGSRIALWGYYVKGADVTNEDGMTIVSHNGYRHLWKMGMQEHQGDSESQTRSLLCRYESDLAHHGATLSENCIRTWFFVRDVDSQYAGMVKARRENFEEQGLTSQTHYIASTGIGGSPSDTRALVQLGAYSMTGFEPSQQRYLYAPTHLNPTYEYGVTFERGTSIEYGDRRHVLISGTASINNKGEVMHVGDISKQMDRMCENVGKLLEEGCASYSDVMQIVVYLRDLADYNIVKRMFDSRFPDIPCVITLAPVCRPTWLIEMECIAVVANKNENYRNF
;
A
#
# COMPACT_ATOMS: atom_id res chain seq x y z
N MET A 1 -36.91 -11.18 0.54
CA MET A 1 -36.46 -9.85 0.09
C MET A 1 -35.23 -10.05 -0.77
N GLY A 2 -35.27 -9.55 -1.99
CA GLY A 2 -34.39 -10.02 -3.05
C GLY A 2 -32.92 -9.69 -2.83
N VAL A 3 -32.07 -10.71 -2.94
CA VAL A 3 -30.63 -10.60 -3.07
C VAL A 3 -30.38 -9.88 -4.40
N ILE A 4 -30.02 -8.59 -4.35
CA ILE A 4 -29.49 -7.91 -5.52
C ILE A 4 -28.13 -8.55 -5.78
N PRO A 5 -27.90 -9.21 -6.92
CA PRO A 5 -26.58 -9.75 -7.24
C PRO A 5 -25.66 -8.57 -7.43
N LEU A 6 -24.67 -8.38 -6.55
CA LEU A 6 -23.59 -7.41 -6.65
C LEU A 6 -22.76 -7.56 -7.94
N TYR A 7 -22.99 -8.62 -8.67
CA TYR A 7 -22.33 -8.99 -9.91
C TYR A 7 -23.26 -8.84 -11.13
N ARG A 8 -23.88 -7.68 -11.32
CA ARG A 8 -24.36 -7.34 -12.66
C ARG A 8 -23.14 -6.95 -13.49
N LYS A 9 -22.69 -7.88 -14.36
CA LYS A 9 -21.79 -7.55 -15.47
C LYS A 9 -22.35 -6.34 -16.21
N ASN A 10 -21.82 -5.17 -15.91
CA ASN A 10 -21.78 -4.09 -16.89
C ASN A 10 -20.73 -4.52 -17.91
N GLN A 11 -21.15 -5.18 -18.98
CA GLN A 11 -20.31 -5.91 -19.93
C GLN A 11 -19.26 -5.04 -20.66
N ASN A 12 -19.17 -3.74 -20.35
CA ASN A 12 -18.30 -2.79 -21.04
C ASN A 12 -17.35 -2.00 -20.11
N LYS A 13 -17.33 -2.23 -18.80
CA LYS A 13 -16.45 -1.48 -17.89
C LYS A 13 -15.48 -2.44 -17.21
N ILE A 14 -14.19 -2.37 -17.61
CA ILE A 14 -13.12 -3.25 -17.10
C ILE A 14 -12.84 -2.95 -15.62
N MET A 15 -12.95 -1.67 -15.19
CA MET A 15 -12.86 -1.28 -13.80
C MET A 15 -14.22 -0.81 -13.27
N THR A 16 -14.60 -1.31 -12.10
CA THR A 16 -15.79 -0.88 -11.36
C THR A 16 -15.45 -0.57 -9.91
N ARG A 17 -16.14 0.41 -9.34
CA ARG A 17 -16.04 0.76 -7.92
C ARG A 17 -17.38 0.59 -7.26
N ASN A 18 -17.39 0.05 -6.06
CA ASN A 18 -18.60 -0.20 -5.28
C ASN A 18 -18.36 0.07 -3.80
N LYS A 19 -19.45 0.42 -3.11
CA LYS A 19 -19.50 0.46 -1.65
C LYS A 19 -20.54 -0.55 -1.18
N ILE A 20 -20.14 -1.43 -0.28
CA ILE A 20 -21.01 -2.41 0.35
C ILE A 20 -21.24 -1.96 1.79
N TYR A 21 -22.49 -1.96 2.22
CA TYR A 21 -22.84 -1.62 3.58
C TYR A 21 -23.52 -2.84 4.25
N TRP A 22 -23.08 -3.13 5.44
CA TRP A 22 -23.69 -4.10 6.35
C TRP A 22 -24.14 -3.33 7.59
N ASP A 23 -25.25 -2.60 7.44
CA ASP A 23 -25.76 -1.67 8.48
C ASP A 23 -26.06 -2.37 9.79
N GLU A 24 -26.49 -3.64 9.74
CA GLU A 24 -26.80 -4.47 10.91
C GLU A 24 -25.58 -4.78 11.79
N ILE A 25 -24.39 -4.77 11.20
CA ILE A 25 -23.12 -4.95 11.91
C ILE A 25 -22.26 -3.70 11.92
N GLY A 26 -22.74 -2.60 11.31
CA GLY A 26 -22.01 -1.34 11.24
C GLY A 26 -20.63 -1.45 10.58
N VAL A 27 -20.53 -2.19 9.48
CA VAL A 27 -19.31 -2.33 8.67
C VAL A 27 -19.62 -1.92 7.25
N SER A 28 -18.64 -1.30 6.60
CA SER A 28 -18.68 -1.04 5.16
C SER A 28 -17.39 -1.47 4.48
N ALA A 29 -17.47 -1.79 3.20
CA ALA A 29 -16.32 -2.02 2.35
C ALA A 29 -16.41 -1.15 1.11
N GLU A 30 -15.38 -0.36 0.87
CA GLU A 30 -15.15 0.35 -0.37
C GLU A 30 -14.24 -0.53 -1.23
N LEU A 31 -14.63 -0.81 -2.47
CA LEU A 31 -13.85 -1.69 -3.33
C LEU A 31 -13.71 -1.18 -4.75
N SER A 32 -12.54 -1.41 -5.34
CA SER A 32 -12.28 -1.33 -6.76
C SER A 32 -12.03 -2.73 -7.30
N LEU A 33 -12.76 -3.11 -8.34
CA LEU A 33 -12.63 -4.38 -9.04
C LEU A 33 -12.13 -4.10 -10.46
N PHE A 34 -10.99 -4.70 -10.83
CA PHE A 34 -10.51 -4.77 -12.20
C PHE A 34 -10.80 -6.17 -12.76
N ASN A 35 -11.67 -6.22 -13.76
CA ASN A 35 -12.26 -7.46 -14.28
C ASN A 35 -12.23 -7.50 -15.81
N PRO A 36 -11.08 -7.75 -16.43
CA PRO A 36 -10.99 -8.00 -17.86
C PRO A 36 -11.55 -9.39 -18.20
N SER A 37 -12.22 -9.50 -19.35
CA SER A 37 -12.86 -10.76 -19.74
C SER A 37 -11.85 -11.87 -19.99
N GLY A 38 -11.97 -12.99 -19.24
CA GLY A 38 -11.14 -14.19 -19.44
C GLY A 38 -9.72 -14.08 -18.89
N MET A 39 -9.41 -13.05 -18.10
CA MET A 39 -8.11 -12.80 -17.48
C MET A 39 -8.20 -12.86 -15.96
N THR A 40 -7.07 -12.77 -15.28
CA THR A 40 -7.00 -12.64 -13.82
C THR A 40 -7.73 -11.38 -13.37
N GLU A 41 -8.61 -11.52 -12.40
CA GLU A 41 -9.37 -10.43 -11.80
C GLU A 41 -8.70 -9.95 -10.51
N GLU A 42 -8.78 -8.65 -10.19
CA GLU A 42 -8.17 -8.05 -9.01
C GLU A 42 -9.16 -7.19 -8.23
N ILE A 43 -9.12 -7.27 -6.91
CA ILE A 43 -9.87 -6.39 -6.00
C ILE A 43 -8.92 -5.75 -4.99
N HIS A 44 -9.01 -4.42 -4.85
CA HIS A 44 -8.58 -3.74 -3.63
C HIS A 44 -9.81 -3.32 -2.85
N ALA A 45 -9.89 -3.72 -1.59
CA ALA A 45 -11.01 -3.41 -0.71
C ALA A 45 -10.51 -2.76 0.59
N ILE A 46 -11.15 -1.66 0.99
CA ILE A 46 -10.92 -1.02 2.29
C ILE A 46 -12.17 -1.19 3.13
N PHE A 47 -12.02 -1.83 4.28
CA PHE A 47 -13.09 -2.05 5.24
C PHE A 47 -13.01 -1.02 6.35
N HIS A 48 -14.16 -0.44 6.65
CA HIS A 48 -14.36 0.51 7.75
C HIS A 48 -15.36 -0.06 8.75
N VAL A 49 -15.07 0.16 10.02
CA VAL A 49 -15.98 -0.16 11.12
C VAL A 49 -16.56 1.15 11.64
N LYS A 50 -17.89 1.25 11.67
CA LYS A 50 -18.54 2.41 12.24
C LYS A 50 -18.11 2.58 13.70
N ALA A 51 -17.56 3.75 14.00
CA ALA A 51 -17.17 4.08 15.35
C ALA A 51 -18.42 4.12 16.26
N ASN A 52 -18.35 3.38 17.33
CA ASN A 52 -19.29 3.39 18.45
C ASN A 52 -18.44 3.44 19.72
N ASP A 53 -19.03 3.76 20.85
CA ASP A 53 -18.34 3.73 22.16
C ASP A 53 -18.14 2.25 22.63
N GLU A 54 -17.44 1.48 21.78
CA GLU A 54 -17.22 0.05 21.96
C GLU A 54 -15.73 -0.26 22.18
N GLU A 55 -15.50 -1.40 22.84
CA GLU A 55 -14.15 -1.98 22.95
C GLU A 55 -13.66 -2.51 21.60
N PHE A 56 -12.34 -2.66 21.49
CA PHE A 56 -11.69 -3.18 20.28
C PHE A 56 -12.22 -4.56 19.86
N ALA A 57 -12.42 -5.48 20.82
CA ALA A 57 -12.89 -6.84 20.54
C ALA A 57 -14.26 -6.87 19.82
N SER A 58 -15.17 -5.95 20.17
CA SER A 58 -16.45 -5.79 19.50
C SER A 58 -16.28 -5.30 18.07
N GLN A 59 -15.46 -4.29 17.84
CA GLN A 59 -15.17 -3.78 16.50
C GLN A 59 -14.47 -4.84 15.63
N LEU A 60 -13.51 -5.58 16.19
CA LEU A 60 -12.84 -6.69 15.52
C LEU A 60 -13.83 -7.80 15.10
N SER A 61 -14.72 -8.19 16.01
CA SER A 61 -15.75 -9.20 15.72
C SER A 61 -16.63 -8.77 14.54
N ARG A 62 -17.06 -7.51 14.50
CA ARG A 62 -17.85 -6.95 13.40
C ARG A 62 -17.07 -6.93 12.09
N LEU A 63 -15.80 -6.48 12.12
CA LEU A 63 -14.92 -6.48 10.96
C LEU A 63 -14.74 -7.88 10.37
N ASN A 64 -14.47 -8.89 11.24
CA ASN A 64 -14.32 -10.29 10.83
C ASN A 64 -15.59 -10.83 10.18
N LEU A 65 -16.76 -10.47 10.72
CA LEU A 65 -18.04 -10.84 10.12
C LEU A 65 -18.25 -10.17 8.75
N GLY A 66 -17.90 -8.89 8.64
CA GLY A 66 -17.92 -8.14 7.36
C GLY A 66 -17.01 -8.77 6.31
N GLN A 67 -15.78 -9.17 6.68
CA GLN A 67 -14.85 -9.88 5.80
C GLN A 67 -15.44 -11.23 5.33
N LYS A 68 -15.97 -12.04 6.23
CA LYS A 68 -16.61 -13.32 5.86
C LYS A 68 -17.80 -13.14 4.92
N GLN A 69 -18.61 -12.10 5.13
CA GLN A 69 -19.71 -11.77 4.23
C GLN A 69 -19.20 -11.27 2.86
N PHE A 70 -18.13 -10.50 2.83
CA PHE A 70 -17.49 -10.07 1.60
C PHE A 70 -16.94 -11.26 0.81
N GLU A 71 -16.17 -12.14 1.42
CA GLU A 71 -15.58 -13.33 0.80
C GLU A 71 -16.67 -14.27 0.24
N SER A 72 -17.79 -14.43 0.96
CA SER A 72 -18.92 -15.21 0.46
C SER A 72 -19.59 -14.62 -0.79
N LYS A 73 -19.51 -13.30 -0.97
CA LYS A 73 -20.04 -12.59 -2.15
C LYS A 73 -19.05 -12.52 -3.31
N MET A 74 -17.77 -12.84 -3.05
CA MET A 74 -16.67 -12.79 -4.02
C MET A 74 -16.05 -14.20 -4.24
N PRO A 75 -16.84 -15.16 -4.76
CA PRO A 75 -16.38 -16.54 -4.89
C PRO A 75 -15.19 -16.63 -5.86
N GLY A 76 -14.19 -17.41 -5.44
CA GLY A 76 -12.95 -17.65 -6.21
C GLY A 76 -11.87 -16.58 -6.06
N PHE A 77 -12.14 -15.47 -5.39
CA PHE A 77 -11.08 -14.54 -4.98
C PHE A 77 -10.32 -15.08 -3.77
N LYS A 78 -9.00 -14.99 -3.81
CA LYS A 78 -8.11 -15.34 -2.71
C LYS A 78 -7.37 -14.09 -2.24
N ALA A 79 -7.19 -13.94 -0.94
CA ALA A 79 -6.42 -12.84 -0.37
C ALA A 79 -4.94 -13.00 -0.73
N VAL A 80 -4.31 -11.91 -1.16
CA VAL A 80 -2.88 -11.80 -1.43
C VAL A 80 -2.17 -11.21 -0.22
N PHE A 81 -2.67 -10.08 0.26
CA PHE A 81 -2.24 -9.53 1.54
C PHE A 81 -3.39 -8.80 2.23
N LYS A 82 -3.20 -8.62 3.54
CA LYS A 82 -4.04 -7.79 4.40
C LYS A 82 -3.18 -6.82 5.20
N ARG A 83 -3.60 -5.57 5.30
CA ARG A 83 -2.99 -4.57 6.18
C ARG A 83 -4.04 -4.03 7.13
N TYR A 84 -3.86 -4.34 8.41
CA TYR A 84 -4.68 -3.81 9.49
C TYR A 84 -4.10 -2.52 10.03
N PHE A 85 -4.91 -1.47 10.02
CA PHE A 85 -4.63 -0.18 10.63
C PHE A 85 -5.24 -0.20 12.03
N LEU A 86 -4.41 -0.15 13.06
CA LEU A 86 -4.80 -0.31 14.45
C LEU A 86 -4.63 0.99 15.22
N SER A 87 -5.53 1.28 16.17
CA SER A 87 -5.39 2.43 17.05
C SER A 87 -4.35 2.20 18.17
N ASP A 88 -4.14 0.95 18.57
CA ASP A 88 -3.16 0.51 19.58
C ASP A 88 -2.70 -0.91 19.26
N SER A 89 -1.68 -1.03 18.42
CA SER A 89 -1.24 -2.34 17.92
C SER A 89 -0.74 -3.26 19.03
N THR A 90 -0.11 -2.73 20.07
CA THR A 90 0.47 -3.52 21.16
C THR A 90 -0.61 -4.25 21.96
N ASN A 91 -1.70 -3.57 22.31
CA ASN A 91 -2.79 -4.17 23.08
C ASN A 91 -3.82 -4.90 22.21
N GLN A 92 -3.92 -4.55 20.93
CA GLN A 92 -4.95 -5.08 20.03
C GLN A 92 -4.49 -6.34 19.29
N ARG A 93 -3.23 -6.42 18.85
CA ARG A 93 -2.72 -7.59 18.11
C ARG A 93 -2.89 -8.92 18.86
N PRO A 94 -2.66 -9.03 20.18
CA PRO A 94 -2.87 -10.28 20.90
C PRO A 94 -4.32 -10.80 20.91
N LEU A 95 -5.29 -9.96 20.56
CA LEU A 95 -6.71 -10.32 20.46
C LEU A 95 -7.10 -10.78 19.05
N MET A 96 -6.20 -10.70 18.07
CA MET A 96 -6.43 -11.07 16.67
C MET A 96 -5.92 -12.48 16.40
N GLU A 97 -6.68 -13.24 15.62
CA GLU A 97 -6.26 -14.55 15.15
C GLU A 97 -5.15 -14.44 14.09
N GLU A 98 -4.40 -15.51 13.93
CA GLU A 98 -3.44 -15.63 12.82
C GLU A 98 -4.19 -15.90 11.51
N GLU A 99 -3.67 -15.36 10.43
CA GLU A 99 -4.22 -15.54 9.08
C GLU A 99 -3.14 -16.19 8.19
N PRO A 100 -2.98 -17.51 8.23
CA PRO A 100 -1.88 -18.20 7.54
C PRO A 100 -2.05 -18.25 6.03
N GLU A 101 -3.20 -17.85 5.48
CA GLU A 101 -3.52 -17.98 4.05
C GLU A 101 -2.94 -16.87 3.19
N CYS A 102 -2.58 -15.74 3.79
CA CYS A 102 -1.96 -14.61 3.09
C CYS A 102 -0.95 -13.88 3.96
N SER A 103 -0.17 -13.02 3.34
CA SER A 103 0.77 -12.15 4.04
C SER A 103 0.04 -11.01 4.75
N VAL A 104 0.33 -10.77 6.03
CA VAL A 104 -0.40 -9.79 6.85
C VAL A 104 0.53 -8.77 7.50
N SER A 105 0.09 -7.52 7.51
CA SER A 105 0.72 -6.42 8.26
C SER A 105 -0.25 -5.90 9.30
N TYR A 106 0.19 -5.87 10.55
CA TYR A 106 -0.52 -5.22 11.66
C TYR A 106 0.29 -3.98 12.07
N ILE A 107 -0.29 -2.80 11.92
CA ILE A 107 0.44 -1.56 12.15
C ILE A 107 -0.39 -0.55 12.95
N GLN A 108 0.22 0.06 13.94
CA GLN A 108 -0.39 1.18 14.64
C GLN A 108 -0.32 2.42 13.75
N GLN A 109 -1.37 2.63 13.05
CA GLN A 109 -1.72 3.83 12.28
C GLN A 109 -3.21 4.06 12.49
N PRO A 110 -3.63 4.70 13.58
CA PRO A 110 -5.03 4.85 13.95
C PRO A 110 -5.88 5.37 12.80
N PRO A 111 -6.98 4.68 12.43
CA PRO A 111 -7.97 5.27 11.52
C PRO A 111 -8.54 6.54 12.15
N LEU A 112 -8.70 7.60 11.35
CA LEU A 112 -9.15 8.89 11.87
C LEU A 112 -10.67 9.10 11.82
N ASP A 113 -11.41 8.09 11.34
CA ASP A 113 -12.88 8.04 11.36
C ASP A 113 -13.47 7.72 12.76
N GLY A 114 -12.60 7.62 13.77
CA GLY A 114 -12.95 7.32 15.15
C GLY A 114 -13.03 5.81 15.45
N SER A 115 -12.84 4.95 14.47
CA SER A 115 -12.75 3.50 14.68
C SER A 115 -11.40 3.10 15.28
N ARG A 116 -11.34 1.91 15.88
CA ARG A 116 -10.10 1.34 16.43
C ARG A 116 -9.35 0.48 15.43
N ILE A 117 -9.99 0.16 14.29
CA ILE A 117 -9.47 -0.75 13.28
C ILE A 117 -10.07 -0.44 11.92
N ALA A 118 -9.22 -0.46 10.90
CA ALA A 118 -9.61 -0.54 9.50
C ALA A 118 -8.74 -1.60 8.80
N LEU A 119 -9.16 -2.06 7.63
CA LEU A 119 -8.44 -3.08 6.88
C LEU A 119 -8.34 -2.71 5.41
N TRP A 120 -7.16 -2.82 4.84
CA TRP A 120 -6.95 -2.89 3.40
C TRP A 120 -6.60 -4.33 3.01
N GLY A 121 -7.44 -4.93 2.14
CA GLY A 121 -7.22 -6.24 1.54
C GLY A 121 -7.00 -6.15 0.03
N TYR A 122 -6.05 -6.93 -0.48
CA TYR A 122 -5.83 -7.16 -1.90
C TYR A 122 -6.16 -8.62 -2.22
N TYR A 123 -6.98 -8.84 -3.24
CA TYR A 123 -7.49 -10.15 -3.61
C TYR A 123 -7.36 -10.36 -5.11
N VAL A 124 -7.08 -11.60 -5.52
CA VAL A 124 -7.01 -12.00 -6.93
C VAL A 124 -7.86 -13.24 -7.20
N LYS A 125 -8.31 -13.37 -8.44
CA LYS A 125 -9.04 -14.55 -8.94
C LYS A 125 -8.51 -14.92 -10.30
N GLY A 126 -8.40 -16.23 -10.58
CA GLY A 126 -7.83 -16.73 -11.83
C GLY A 126 -6.31 -16.93 -11.80
N ALA A 127 -5.73 -16.93 -10.59
CA ALA A 127 -4.33 -17.22 -10.33
C ALA A 127 -4.21 -18.30 -9.24
N ASP A 128 -3.06 -18.98 -9.19
CA ASP A 128 -2.72 -19.84 -8.07
C ASP A 128 -2.12 -18.99 -6.95
N VAL A 129 -2.66 -19.13 -5.72
CA VAL A 129 -2.23 -18.37 -4.55
C VAL A 129 -1.85 -19.34 -3.46
N THR A 130 -0.60 -19.29 -3.03
CA THR A 130 -0.04 -20.07 -1.91
C THR A 130 0.61 -19.15 -0.90
N ASN A 131 0.81 -19.63 0.33
CA ASN A 131 1.60 -18.92 1.34
C ASN A 131 2.71 -19.83 1.83
N GLU A 132 3.95 -19.35 1.79
CA GLU A 132 5.15 -20.05 2.24
C GLU A 132 5.89 -19.14 3.23
N ASP A 133 5.95 -19.56 4.48
CA ASP A 133 6.63 -18.84 5.58
C ASP A 133 6.23 -17.35 5.69
N GLY A 134 4.91 -17.07 5.51
CA GLY A 134 4.35 -15.72 5.56
C GLY A 134 4.61 -14.88 4.30
N MET A 135 5.16 -15.47 3.24
CA MET A 135 5.20 -14.89 1.90
C MET A 135 4.06 -15.43 1.06
N THR A 136 3.17 -14.58 0.60
CA THR A 136 2.14 -14.97 -0.37
C THR A 136 2.73 -14.95 -1.77
N ILE A 137 2.55 -16.05 -2.49
CA ILE A 137 2.99 -16.24 -3.86
C ILE A 137 1.76 -16.33 -4.76
N VAL A 138 1.65 -15.40 -5.70
CA VAL A 138 0.61 -15.43 -6.74
C VAL A 138 1.26 -15.83 -8.06
N SER A 139 0.85 -16.98 -8.60
CA SER A 139 1.43 -17.55 -9.82
C SER A 139 0.39 -17.60 -10.93
N HIS A 140 0.69 -16.99 -12.07
CA HIS A 140 -0.13 -17.04 -13.28
C HIS A 140 0.70 -16.64 -14.49
N ASN A 141 0.35 -17.15 -15.66
CA ASN A 141 0.93 -16.77 -16.95
C ASN A 141 2.46 -16.69 -16.99
N GLY A 142 3.16 -17.46 -16.11
CA GLY A 142 4.62 -17.47 -15.99
C GLY A 142 5.20 -16.32 -15.17
N TYR A 143 4.38 -15.51 -14.54
CA TYR A 143 4.78 -14.58 -13.49
C TYR A 143 4.60 -15.21 -12.12
N ARG A 144 5.45 -14.81 -11.16
CA ARG A 144 5.29 -15.10 -9.73
C ARG A 144 5.43 -13.79 -8.96
N HIS A 145 4.40 -13.41 -8.27
CA HIS A 145 4.34 -12.22 -7.42
C HIS A 145 4.57 -12.65 -5.97
N LEU A 146 5.57 -12.10 -5.33
CA LEU A 146 6.04 -12.44 -3.99
C LEU A 146 5.70 -11.28 -3.03
N TRP A 147 4.75 -11.50 -2.13
CA TRP A 147 4.29 -10.51 -1.17
C TRP A 147 4.68 -10.92 0.24
N LYS A 148 5.56 -10.17 0.88
CA LYS A 148 6.01 -10.40 2.26
C LYS A 148 5.71 -9.17 3.09
N MET A 149 4.69 -9.25 3.94
CA MET A 149 4.24 -8.12 4.75
C MET A 149 4.59 -8.36 6.23
N GLY A 150 4.64 -7.30 7.02
CA GLY A 150 4.71 -7.41 8.48
C GLY A 150 6.02 -7.93 9.06
N MET A 151 7.13 -7.90 8.31
CA MET A 151 8.44 -8.34 8.82
C MET A 151 8.92 -7.41 9.93
N GLN A 152 9.36 -7.97 11.06
CA GLN A 152 9.82 -7.24 12.25
C GLN A 152 11.12 -7.84 12.78
N GLU A 153 11.95 -7.01 13.42
CA GLU A 153 13.12 -7.37 14.19
C GLU A 153 13.03 -6.73 15.59
N HIS A 154 13.72 -7.31 16.56
CA HIS A 154 13.51 -6.97 17.96
C HIS A 154 14.78 -6.53 18.68
N GLN A 155 15.93 -6.53 18.00
CA GLN A 155 17.23 -6.25 18.61
C GLN A 155 17.90 -5.05 17.96
N GLY A 156 18.55 -4.24 18.78
CA GLY A 156 19.29 -3.08 18.33
C GLY A 156 18.39 -1.86 18.06
N ASP A 157 18.99 -0.87 17.45
CA ASP A 157 18.36 0.37 17.00
C ASP A 157 17.68 0.22 15.62
N SER A 158 17.08 1.30 15.14
CA SER A 158 16.39 1.31 13.84
C SER A 158 17.31 1.01 12.66
N GLU A 159 18.61 1.37 12.75
CA GLU A 159 19.61 1.03 11.73
C GLU A 159 19.87 -0.47 11.72
N SER A 160 20.18 -1.06 12.86
CA SER A 160 20.47 -2.50 13.01
C SER A 160 19.27 -3.36 12.59
N GLN A 161 18.06 -2.97 13.02
CA GLN A 161 16.83 -3.68 12.67
C GLN A 161 16.55 -3.60 11.16
N THR A 162 16.73 -2.45 10.54
CA THR A 162 16.52 -2.30 9.09
C THR A 162 17.51 -3.13 8.29
N ARG A 163 18.79 -3.17 8.71
CA ARG A 163 19.81 -4.02 8.08
C ARG A 163 19.42 -5.49 8.17
N SER A 164 19.04 -5.97 9.34
CA SER A 164 18.61 -7.35 9.55
C SER A 164 17.36 -7.69 8.73
N LEU A 165 16.37 -6.80 8.68
CA LEU A 165 15.15 -6.97 7.87
C LEU A 165 15.47 -7.12 6.37
N LEU A 166 16.34 -6.28 5.84
CA LEU A 166 16.74 -6.34 4.43
C LEU A 166 17.52 -7.62 4.13
N CYS A 167 18.52 -7.99 4.93
CA CYS A 167 19.26 -9.25 4.77
C CYS A 167 18.34 -10.48 4.83
N ARG A 168 17.36 -10.49 5.75
CA ARG A 168 16.38 -11.59 5.82
C ARG A 168 15.50 -11.63 4.58
N TYR A 169 15.02 -10.48 4.10
CA TYR A 169 14.21 -10.42 2.89
C TYR A 169 15.01 -10.86 1.65
N GLU A 170 16.27 -10.49 1.54
CA GLU A 170 17.18 -10.97 0.48
C GLU A 170 17.33 -12.49 0.51
N SER A 171 17.48 -13.08 1.71
CA SER A 171 17.50 -14.54 1.88
C SER A 171 16.18 -15.18 1.44
N ASP A 172 15.05 -14.60 1.83
CA ASP A 172 13.73 -15.06 1.39
C ASP A 172 13.60 -15.01 -0.15
N LEU A 173 14.04 -13.91 -0.77
CA LEU A 173 14.04 -13.77 -2.23
C LEU A 173 14.92 -14.80 -2.92
N ALA A 174 16.11 -15.07 -2.40
CA ALA A 174 17.04 -16.03 -2.96
C ALA A 174 16.44 -17.45 -3.01
N HIS A 175 15.66 -17.86 -2.01
CA HIS A 175 14.93 -19.14 -2.03
C HIS A 175 13.93 -19.25 -3.18
N HIS A 176 13.45 -18.11 -3.69
CA HIS A 176 12.52 -18.04 -4.83
C HIS A 176 13.21 -17.69 -6.15
N GLY A 177 14.57 -17.67 -6.19
CA GLY A 177 15.35 -17.34 -7.38
C GLY A 177 15.25 -15.86 -7.77
N ALA A 178 15.07 -14.99 -6.79
CA ALA A 178 14.93 -13.54 -6.96
C ALA A 178 16.03 -12.79 -6.19
N THR A 179 16.25 -11.53 -6.59
CA THR A 179 17.15 -10.60 -5.91
C THR A 179 16.43 -9.31 -5.53
N LEU A 180 16.99 -8.56 -4.60
CA LEU A 180 16.43 -7.26 -4.23
C LEU A 180 16.50 -6.28 -5.41
N SER A 181 17.63 -6.21 -6.10
CA SER A 181 17.88 -5.25 -7.18
C SER A 181 17.07 -5.53 -8.45
N GLU A 182 16.89 -6.80 -8.83
CA GLU A 182 16.25 -7.13 -10.09
C GLU A 182 14.74 -7.37 -9.97
N ASN A 183 14.28 -7.75 -8.77
CA ASN A 183 12.93 -8.26 -8.62
C ASN A 183 12.05 -7.46 -7.65
N CYS A 184 12.62 -6.64 -6.75
CA CYS A 184 11.82 -5.91 -5.79
C CYS A 184 11.16 -4.69 -6.45
N ILE A 185 9.85 -4.69 -6.45
CA ILE A 185 9.00 -3.66 -7.09
C ILE A 185 8.64 -2.55 -6.12
N ARG A 186 8.32 -2.92 -4.86
CA ARG A 186 7.77 -2.01 -3.88
C ARG A 186 8.15 -2.39 -2.46
N THR A 187 8.48 -1.39 -1.61
CA THR A 187 8.70 -1.58 -0.17
C THR A 187 7.87 -0.58 0.65
N TRP A 188 7.53 -0.97 1.89
CA TRP A 188 6.91 -0.14 2.91
C TRP A 188 7.71 -0.26 4.20
N PHE A 189 8.24 0.86 4.70
CA PHE A 189 8.90 0.95 6.00
C PHE A 189 8.00 1.73 6.95
N PHE A 190 7.47 1.04 7.96
CA PHE A 190 6.74 1.67 9.05
C PHE A 190 7.70 1.86 10.21
N VAL A 191 7.87 3.10 10.64
CA VAL A 191 8.91 3.48 11.59
C VAL A 191 8.25 4.02 12.85
N ARG A 192 8.50 3.34 13.99
CA ARG A 192 8.11 3.83 15.31
C ARG A 192 8.84 5.13 15.58
N ASP A 193 8.15 6.14 16.15
CA ASP A 193 8.74 7.45 16.44
C ASP A 193 9.60 7.99 15.27
N VAL A 194 8.96 8.11 14.12
CA VAL A 194 9.63 8.43 12.85
C VAL A 194 10.55 9.66 12.95
N ASP A 195 10.21 10.64 13.78
CA ASP A 195 11.03 11.85 13.97
C ASP A 195 12.40 11.55 14.57
N SER A 196 12.55 10.44 15.33
CA SER A 196 13.81 10.03 15.98
C SER A 196 14.48 8.82 15.31
N GLN A 197 13.69 7.90 14.73
CA GLN A 197 14.20 6.61 14.23
C GLN A 197 14.41 6.57 12.71
N TYR A 198 13.87 7.54 11.97
CA TYR A 198 13.92 7.55 10.50
C TYR A 198 15.35 7.59 9.94
N ALA A 199 16.24 8.35 10.59
CA ALA A 199 17.62 8.50 10.12
C ALA A 199 18.39 7.16 10.09
N GLY A 200 18.21 6.31 11.12
CA GLY A 200 18.83 4.98 11.17
C GLY A 200 18.32 4.06 10.08
N MET A 201 16.99 4.04 9.87
CA MET A 201 16.37 3.28 8.78
C MET A 201 16.91 3.71 7.41
N VAL A 202 16.96 5.02 7.13
CA VAL A 202 17.46 5.56 5.86
C VAL A 202 18.93 5.21 5.62
N LYS A 203 19.76 5.29 6.67
CA LYS A 203 21.18 4.95 6.60
C LYS A 203 21.37 3.48 6.23
N ALA A 204 20.73 2.57 6.95
CA ALA A 204 20.83 1.13 6.70
C ALA A 204 20.33 0.76 5.30
N ARG A 205 19.18 1.33 4.87
CA ARG A 205 18.64 1.10 3.52
C ARG A 205 19.60 1.59 2.43
N ARG A 206 20.20 2.78 2.59
CA ARG A 206 21.16 3.31 1.61
C ARG A 206 22.37 2.41 1.46
N GLU A 207 22.99 2.01 2.58
CA GLU A 207 24.16 1.14 2.59
C GLU A 207 23.85 -0.23 1.94
N ASN A 208 22.74 -0.85 2.32
CA ASN A 208 22.30 -2.11 1.72
C ASN A 208 22.01 -1.95 0.21
N PHE A 209 21.34 -0.88 -0.20
CA PHE A 209 21.05 -0.65 -1.61
C PHE A 209 22.32 -0.44 -2.43
N GLU A 210 23.30 0.29 -1.91
CA GLU A 210 24.62 0.44 -2.55
C GLU A 210 25.32 -0.92 -2.72
N GLU A 211 25.30 -1.79 -1.71
CA GLU A 211 25.84 -3.16 -1.77
C GLU A 211 25.12 -4.02 -2.82
N GLN A 212 23.82 -3.82 -3.01
CA GLN A 212 23.00 -4.52 -4.01
C GLN A 212 23.07 -3.88 -5.42
N GLY A 213 23.84 -2.82 -5.62
CA GLY A 213 23.97 -2.13 -6.91
C GLY A 213 22.78 -1.20 -7.24
N LEU A 214 21.93 -0.88 -6.26
CA LEU A 214 20.84 0.08 -6.35
C LEU A 214 21.39 1.48 -6.04
N THR A 215 21.60 2.28 -7.06
CA THR A 215 22.26 3.60 -6.98
C THR A 215 21.54 4.63 -7.85
N SER A 216 21.94 5.89 -7.75
CA SER A 216 21.45 6.95 -8.65
C SER A 216 21.82 6.77 -10.12
N GLN A 217 22.75 5.84 -10.43
CA GLN A 217 23.16 5.53 -11.82
C GLN A 217 22.42 4.30 -12.38
N THR A 218 21.78 3.53 -11.52
CA THR A 218 20.93 2.38 -11.90
C THR A 218 19.46 2.75 -11.66
N HIS A 219 18.93 2.36 -10.54
CA HIS A 219 17.60 2.73 -10.04
C HIS A 219 17.53 2.46 -8.54
N TYR A 220 16.48 2.95 -7.90
CA TYR A 220 16.06 2.53 -6.57
C TYR A 220 14.74 1.76 -6.65
N ILE A 221 14.18 1.40 -5.50
CA ILE A 221 12.90 0.71 -5.37
C ILE A 221 11.83 1.74 -4.98
N ALA A 222 10.64 1.67 -5.57
CA ALA A 222 9.51 2.48 -5.12
C ALA A 222 9.19 2.17 -3.66
N SER A 223 9.06 3.19 -2.80
CA SER A 223 8.98 2.99 -1.35
C SER A 223 8.17 4.06 -0.63
N THR A 224 7.50 3.66 0.46
CA THR A 224 6.95 4.57 1.47
C THR A 224 7.69 4.34 2.78
N GLY A 225 8.21 5.41 3.38
CA GLY A 225 8.79 5.41 4.71
C GLY A 225 8.01 6.38 5.61
N ILE A 226 7.21 5.85 6.53
CA ILE A 226 6.18 6.60 7.24
C ILE A 226 6.10 6.20 8.72
N GLY A 227 5.56 7.07 9.56
CA GLY A 227 5.28 6.76 10.96
C GLY A 227 4.30 5.60 11.09
N GLY A 228 4.62 4.67 11.97
CA GLY A 228 3.76 3.54 12.30
C GLY A 228 4.49 2.60 13.26
N SER A 229 3.78 2.09 14.27
CA SER A 229 4.41 1.23 15.27
C SER A 229 4.01 -0.22 15.08
N PRO A 230 4.99 -1.13 14.96
CA PRO A 230 4.75 -2.56 15.08
C PRO A 230 4.09 -2.92 16.42
N SER A 231 3.46 -4.08 16.51
CA SER A 231 2.82 -4.54 17.75
C SER A 231 3.82 -4.90 18.85
N ASP A 232 4.98 -5.47 18.51
CA ASP A 232 6.04 -5.69 19.49
C ASP A 232 6.72 -4.34 19.82
N THR A 233 6.77 -3.99 21.10
CA THR A 233 7.33 -2.72 21.57
C THR A 233 8.84 -2.58 21.35
N ARG A 234 9.55 -3.69 21.13
CA ARG A 234 11.00 -3.71 20.82
C ARG A 234 11.26 -3.46 19.33
N ALA A 235 10.27 -3.69 18.47
CA ALA A 235 10.40 -3.45 17.04
C ALA A 235 10.23 -1.96 16.74
N LEU A 236 11.27 -1.38 16.14
CA LEU A 236 11.32 0.03 15.75
C LEU A 236 10.94 0.21 14.27
N VAL A 237 11.14 -0.84 13.47
CA VAL A 237 10.86 -0.83 12.03
C VAL A 237 10.07 -2.09 11.66
N GLN A 238 9.05 -1.93 10.83
CA GLN A 238 8.36 -3.03 10.14
C GLN A 238 8.56 -2.85 8.65
N LEU A 239 8.94 -3.93 7.96
CA LEU A 239 9.10 -3.97 6.51
C LEU A 239 7.96 -4.77 5.87
N GLY A 240 7.36 -4.20 4.84
CA GLY A 240 6.53 -4.89 3.87
C GLY A 240 7.18 -4.77 2.49
N ALA A 241 7.11 -5.81 1.68
CA ALA A 241 7.71 -5.80 0.35
C ALA A 241 6.91 -6.61 -0.67
N TYR A 242 6.99 -6.17 -1.91
CA TYR A 242 6.47 -6.84 -3.09
C TYR A 242 7.58 -7.00 -4.11
N SER A 243 7.81 -8.23 -4.53
CA SER A 243 8.75 -8.59 -5.61
C SER A 243 8.07 -9.43 -6.67
N MET A 244 8.66 -9.52 -7.85
CA MET A 244 8.12 -10.31 -8.96
C MET A 244 9.25 -11.00 -9.73
N THR A 245 8.99 -12.24 -10.17
CA THR A 245 9.85 -12.96 -11.11
C THR A 245 9.09 -13.29 -12.39
N GLY A 246 9.82 -13.64 -13.43
CA GLY A 246 9.23 -14.04 -14.72
C GLY A 246 8.85 -12.87 -15.62
N PHE A 247 9.20 -11.64 -15.26
CA PHE A 247 9.00 -10.46 -16.11
C PHE A 247 10.32 -10.06 -16.80
N GLU A 248 10.19 -9.32 -17.89
CA GLU A 248 11.31 -8.72 -18.59
C GLU A 248 11.63 -7.34 -17.99
N PRO A 249 12.90 -6.94 -17.84
CA PRO A 249 13.24 -5.60 -17.30
C PRO A 249 12.54 -4.44 -18.05
N SER A 250 12.30 -4.60 -19.36
CA SER A 250 11.59 -3.62 -20.19
C SER A 250 10.11 -3.39 -19.81
N GLN A 251 9.51 -4.31 -19.02
CA GLN A 251 8.13 -4.17 -18.52
C GLN A 251 8.05 -3.16 -17.36
N GLN A 252 9.17 -2.92 -16.67
CA GLN A 252 9.22 -2.00 -15.54
C GLN A 252 9.73 -0.62 -15.96
N ARG A 253 9.04 0.42 -15.48
CA ARG A 253 9.46 1.82 -15.65
C ARG A 253 9.38 2.53 -14.29
N TYR A 254 10.40 3.33 -14.00
CA TYR A 254 10.44 4.18 -12.81
C TYR A 254 9.81 5.54 -13.12
N LEU A 255 9.14 6.13 -12.13
CA LEU A 255 8.38 7.38 -12.29
C LEU A 255 9.05 8.49 -11.47
N TYR A 256 9.21 9.64 -12.07
CA TYR A 256 10.00 10.75 -11.52
C TYR A 256 9.21 12.06 -11.41
N ALA A 257 8.32 12.36 -12.35
CA ALA A 257 7.59 13.63 -12.49
C ALA A 257 8.48 14.88 -12.32
N PRO A 258 9.54 15.05 -13.11
CA PRO A 258 10.63 16.01 -12.85
C PRO A 258 10.19 17.48 -12.90
N THR A 259 9.04 17.78 -13.47
CA THR A 259 8.43 19.12 -13.43
C THR A 259 7.87 19.49 -12.06
N HIS A 260 7.61 18.49 -11.19
CA HIS A 260 6.92 18.62 -9.91
C HIS A 260 7.73 18.12 -8.73
N LEU A 261 8.59 17.13 -8.95
CA LEU A 261 9.34 16.41 -7.94
C LEU A 261 10.83 16.39 -8.31
N ASN A 262 11.71 16.49 -7.31
CA ASN A 262 13.14 16.28 -7.50
C ASN A 262 13.53 14.82 -7.30
N PRO A 263 14.68 14.37 -7.82
CA PRO A 263 15.26 13.08 -7.50
C PRO A 263 15.48 12.92 -5.99
N THR A 264 15.19 11.75 -5.47
CA THR A 264 15.19 11.52 -4.02
C THR A 264 16.59 11.54 -3.41
N TYR A 265 17.59 11.09 -4.16
CA TYR A 265 18.99 11.12 -3.72
C TYR A 265 19.54 12.54 -3.47
N GLU A 266 18.97 13.58 -4.07
CA GLU A 266 19.39 14.97 -3.86
C GLU A 266 19.16 15.45 -2.41
N TYR A 267 18.22 14.84 -1.68
CA TYR A 267 17.97 15.13 -0.27
C TYR A 267 18.25 13.94 0.66
N GLY A 268 19.09 13.02 0.20
CA GLY A 268 19.72 11.99 1.01
C GLY A 268 18.87 10.74 1.29
N VAL A 269 17.83 10.48 0.51
CA VAL A 269 17.06 9.24 0.61
C VAL A 269 17.12 8.43 -0.69
N THR A 270 16.92 7.12 -0.59
CA THR A 270 17.13 6.16 -1.67
C THR A 270 15.82 5.42 -1.97
N PHE A 271 14.97 6.01 -2.80
CA PHE A 271 13.75 5.37 -3.31
C PHE A 271 13.29 6.02 -4.62
N GLU A 272 12.46 5.32 -5.39
CA GLU A 272 11.79 5.90 -6.56
C GLU A 272 10.42 6.46 -6.18
N ARG A 273 10.00 7.54 -6.84
CA ARG A 273 8.69 8.19 -6.63
C ARG A 273 7.50 7.30 -6.97
N GLY A 274 7.73 6.33 -7.82
CA GLY A 274 6.79 5.30 -8.22
C GLY A 274 7.39 4.36 -9.24
N THR A 275 6.68 3.31 -9.54
CA THR A 275 7.04 2.36 -10.59
C THR A 275 5.78 1.91 -11.33
N SER A 276 5.91 1.58 -12.60
CA SER A 276 4.86 0.92 -13.36
C SER A 276 5.36 -0.39 -13.96
N ILE A 277 4.48 -1.40 -13.96
CA ILE A 277 4.74 -2.70 -14.59
C ILE A 277 3.71 -2.90 -15.70
N GLU A 278 4.19 -3.15 -16.91
CA GLU A 278 3.34 -3.38 -18.07
C GLU A 278 3.16 -4.88 -18.35
N TYR A 279 1.92 -5.29 -18.52
CA TYR A 279 1.50 -6.63 -18.95
C TYR A 279 0.77 -6.55 -20.28
N GLY A 280 0.43 -7.68 -20.87
CA GLY A 280 -0.31 -7.74 -22.12
C GLY A 280 -1.69 -7.09 -22.08
N ASP A 281 -2.38 -7.24 -20.95
CA ASP A 281 -3.77 -6.80 -20.75
C ASP A 281 -3.93 -5.59 -19.83
N ARG A 282 -2.90 -5.23 -19.05
CA ARG A 282 -2.95 -4.13 -18.08
C ARG A 282 -1.59 -3.54 -17.79
N ARG A 283 -1.62 -2.43 -17.05
CA ARG A 283 -0.45 -1.83 -16.41
C ARG A 283 -0.77 -1.56 -14.95
N HIS A 284 0.10 -1.99 -14.06
CA HIS A 284 0.10 -1.58 -12.67
C HIS A 284 0.96 -0.33 -12.49
N VAL A 285 0.46 0.63 -11.75
CA VAL A 285 1.19 1.86 -11.38
C VAL A 285 1.16 1.98 -9.87
N LEU A 286 2.34 1.89 -9.23
CA LEU A 286 2.50 1.92 -7.78
C LEU A 286 3.18 3.24 -7.42
N ILE A 287 2.45 4.13 -6.77
CA ILE A 287 2.95 5.43 -6.34
C ILE A 287 3.46 5.35 -4.91
N SER A 288 4.69 5.76 -4.71
CA SER A 288 5.32 5.89 -3.40
C SER A 288 4.67 6.98 -2.56
N GLY A 289 4.91 6.96 -1.25
CA GLY A 289 4.52 8.06 -0.37
C GLY A 289 5.00 9.39 -0.95
N THR A 290 4.04 10.28 -1.19
CA THR A 290 4.26 11.57 -1.85
C THR A 290 3.61 12.67 -1.04
N ALA A 291 4.39 13.71 -0.71
CA ALA A 291 3.98 14.87 0.07
C ALA A 291 3.96 16.16 -0.77
N SER A 292 3.69 17.30 -0.10
CA SER A 292 3.67 18.63 -0.71
C SER A 292 5.08 19.20 -0.88
N ILE A 293 5.76 18.85 -1.97
CA ILE A 293 7.07 19.39 -2.35
C ILE A 293 7.06 19.89 -3.79
N ASN A 294 8.09 20.66 -4.15
CA ASN A 294 8.35 21.07 -5.52
C ASN A 294 9.57 20.33 -6.12
N ASN A 295 9.89 20.63 -7.37
CA ASN A 295 11.01 20.01 -8.08
C ASN A 295 12.40 20.48 -7.65
N LYS A 296 12.50 21.27 -6.57
CA LYS A 296 13.75 21.61 -5.88
C LYS A 296 13.85 20.91 -4.52
N GLY A 297 12.88 20.05 -4.17
CA GLY A 297 12.82 19.40 -2.87
C GLY A 297 12.35 20.29 -1.72
N GLU A 298 11.85 21.51 -2.02
CA GLU A 298 11.35 22.45 -1.03
C GLU A 298 9.91 22.09 -0.63
N VAL A 299 9.63 22.17 0.67
CA VAL A 299 8.27 21.96 1.18
C VAL A 299 7.38 23.12 0.76
N MET A 300 6.28 22.81 0.11
CA MET A 300 5.30 23.80 -0.33
C MET A 300 4.21 23.98 0.74
N HIS A 301 3.80 25.25 0.94
CA HIS A 301 2.67 25.60 1.81
C HIS A 301 2.81 25.15 3.27
N VAL A 302 3.97 25.43 3.88
CA VAL A 302 4.25 25.09 5.29
C VAL A 302 3.12 25.60 6.19
N GLY A 303 2.56 24.71 7.04
CA GLY A 303 1.50 25.02 8.00
C GLY A 303 0.07 25.13 7.40
N ASP A 304 -0.11 24.94 6.10
CA ASP A 304 -1.43 25.01 5.44
C ASP A 304 -1.84 23.63 4.89
N ILE A 305 -2.62 22.88 5.66
CA ILE A 305 -3.02 21.51 5.33
C ILE A 305 -3.81 21.45 4.01
N SER A 306 -4.69 22.42 3.74
CA SER A 306 -5.52 22.42 2.53
C SER A 306 -4.67 22.58 1.28
N LYS A 307 -3.73 23.53 1.28
CA LYS A 307 -2.82 23.72 0.15
C LYS A 307 -1.78 22.60 0.04
N GLN A 308 -1.33 22.02 1.17
CA GLN A 308 -0.45 20.84 1.12
C GLN A 308 -1.18 19.65 0.48
N MET A 309 -2.45 19.42 0.81
CA MET A 309 -3.25 18.40 0.16
C MET A 309 -3.41 18.66 -1.35
N ASP A 310 -3.72 19.88 -1.76
CA ASP A 310 -3.83 20.21 -3.19
C ASP A 310 -2.53 19.94 -3.94
N ARG A 311 -1.39 20.38 -3.39
CA ARG A 311 -0.07 20.15 -4.00
C ARG A 311 0.32 18.67 -4.02
N MET A 312 0.04 17.93 -2.95
CA MET A 312 0.25 16.49 -2.89
C MET A 312 -0.56 15.77 -3.98
N CYS A 313 -1.83 16.10 -4.14
CA CYS A 313 -2.67 15.53 -5.19
C CYS A 313 -2.16 15.91 -6.60
N GLU A 314 -1.65 17.11 -6.78
CA GLU A 314 -1.03 17.52 -8.05
C GLU A 314 0.21 16.66 -8.34
N ASN A 315 1.09 16.49 -7.37
CA ASN A 315 2.29 15.66 -7.49
C ASN A 315 1.97 14.21 -7.84
N VAL A 316 1.02 13.59 -7.12
CA VAL A 316 0.57 12.21 -7.41
C VAL A 316 -0.09 12.12 -8.78
N GLY A 317 -0.90 13.13 -9.17
CA GLY A 317 -1.50 13.20 -10.50
C GLY A 317 -0.45 13.19 -11.62
N LYS A 318 0.69 13.87 -11.43
CA LYS A 318 1.79 13.88 -12.40
C LYS A 318 2.55 12.56 -12.47
N LEU A 319 2.71 11.87 -11.36
CA LEU A 319 3.27 10.52 -11.36
C LEU A 319 2.34 9.51 -12.04
N LEU A 320 1.04 9.61 -11.81
CA LEU A 320 0.05 8.79 -12.51
C LEU A 320 0.08 9.05 -14.03
N GLU A 321 0.10 10.32 -14.44
CA GLU A 321 0.20 10.72 -15.85
C GLU A 321 1.45 10.15 -16.53
N GLU A 322 2.62 10.21 -15.87
CA GLU A 322 3.87 9.60 -16.36
C GLU A 322 3.76 8.07 -16.47
N GLY A 323 3.03 7.43 -15.53
CA GLY A 323 2.67 6.00 -15.56
C GLY A 323 1.58 5.65 -16.58
N CYS A 324 1.13 6.60 -17.42
CA CYS A 324 0.00 6.48 -18.33
C CYS A 324 -1.31 6.11 -17.62
N ALA A 325 -1.53 6.65 -16.43
CA ALA A 325 -2.71 6.49 -15.60
C ALA A 325 -3.29 7.84 -15.19
N SER A 326 -4.43 7.79 -14.55
CA SER A 326 -5.10 8.94 -13.94
C SER A 326 -5.76 8.53 -12.63
N TYR A 327 -6.35 9.46 -11.90
CA TYR A 327 -7.15 9.14 -10.71
C TYR A 327 -8.35 8.22 -11.00
N SER A 328 -8.84 8.20 -12.26
CA SER A 328 -9.90 7.27 -12.64
C SER A 328 -9.47 5.80 -12.64
N ASP A 329 -8.15 5.54 -12.66
CA ASP A 329 -7.56 4.20 -12.70
C ASP A 329 -7.08 3.74 -11.32
N VAL A 330 -7.15 4.62 -10.30
CA VAL A 330 -6.68 4.31 -8.94
C VAL A 330 -7.60 3.30 -8.27
N MET A 331 -7.03 2.22 -7.79
CA MET A 331 -7.73 1.12 -7.10
C MET A 331 -7.94 1.38 -5.62
N GLN A 332 -7.00 2.07 -4.96
CA GLN A 332 -7.07 2.42 -3.54
C GLN A 332 -6.11 3.57 -3.21
N ILE A 333 -6.39 4.28 -2.12
CA ILE A 333 -5.56 5.35 -1.55
C ILE A 333 -5.36 5.10 -0.06
N VAL A 334 -4.12 5.26 0.41
CA VAL A 334 -3.82 5.44 1.84
C VAL A 334 -3.32 6.85 2.07
N VAL A 335 -3.94 7.56 3.00
CA VAL A 335 -3.59 8.92 3.40
C VAL A 335 -3.03 8.91 4.81
N TYR A 336 -1.90 9.55 4.98
CA TYR A 336 -1.18 9.68 6.22
C TYR A 336 -1.23 11.12 6.71
N LEU A 337 -1.83 11.37 7.86
CA LEU A 337 -1.88 12.68 8.50
C LEU A 337 -0.94 12.72 9.69
N ARG A 338 -0.23 13.83 9.82
CA ARG A 338 0.63 14.10 10.97
C ARG A 338 -0.16 14.54 12.21
N ASP A 339 -1.25 15.28 12.01
CA ASP A 339 -2.11 15.81 13.08
C ASP A 339 -3.57 15.36 12.86
N LEU A 340 -4.15 14.78 13.91
CA LEU A 340 -5.54 14.36 13.89
C LEU A 340 -6.53 15.53 13.73
N ALA A 341 -6.14 16.75 14.13
CA ALA A 341 -6.97 17.96 14.00
C ALA A 341 -7.23 18.33 12.54
N ASP A 342 -6.38 17.91 11.62
CA ASP A 342 -6.52 18.14 10.18
C ASP A 342 -7.53 17.20 9.51
N TYR A 343 -7.96 16.13 10.18
CA TYR A 343 -8.80 15.08 9.60
C TYR A 343 -10.07 15.60 8.94
N ASN A 344 -10.84 16.44 9.64
CA ASN A 344 -12.13 16.91 9.13
C ASN A 344 -12.00 17.78 7.87
N ILE A 345 -10.90 18.52 7.74
CA ILE A 345 -10.59 19.31 6.54
C ILE A 345 -10.28 18.37 5.39
N VAL A 346 -9.32 17.48 5.62
CA VAL A 346 -8.83 16.52 4.61
C VAL A 346 -9.94 15.58 4.17
N LYS A 347 -10.74 15.04 5.10
CA LYS A 347 -11.86 14.12 4.78
C LYS A 347 -12.86 14.79 3.82
N ARG A 348 -13.29 16.03 4.10
CA ARG A 348 -14.20 16.75 3.20
C ARG A 348 -13.60 16.98 1.81
N MET A 349 -12.31 17.30 1.74
CA MET A 349 -11.64 17.52 0.46
C MET A 349 -11.51 16.20 -0.33
N PHE A 350 -11.17 15.09 0.34
CA PHE A 350 -11.11 13.77 -0.29
C PHE A 350 -12.48 13.29 -0.77
N ASP A 351 -13.52 13.42 0.05
CA ASP A 351 -14.89 13.03 -0.33
C ASP A 351 -15.41 13.81 -1.54
N SER A 352 -15.03 15.10 -1.65
CA SER A 352 -15.40 15.92 -2.80
C SER A 352 -14.60 15.55 -4.06
N ARG A 353 -13.31 15.23 -3.92
CA ARG A 353 -12.40 15.00 -5.06
C ARG A 353 -12.41 13.55 -5.54
N PHE A 354 -12.54 12.59 -4.63
CA PHE A 354 -12.43 11.17 -4.88
C PHE A 354 -13.57 10.35 -4.24
N PRO A 355 -14.85 10.66 -4.52
CA PRO A 355 -15.99 10.11 -3.78
C PRO A 355 -16.12 8.58 -3.86
N ASP A 356 -15.55 7.97 -4.91
CA ASP A 356 -15.73 6.54 -5.20
C ASP A 356 -14.43 5.74 -5.06
N ILE A 357 -13.28 6.37 -4.83
CA ILE A 357 -12.00 5.64 -4.68
C ILE A 357 -11.91 5.11 -3.25
N PRO A 358 -11.69 3.79 -3.05
CA PRO A 358 -11.43 3.23 -1.73
C PRO A 358 -10.30 3.96 -1.02
N CYS A 359 -10.56 4.50 0.17
CA CYS A 359 -9.62 5.35 0.87
C CYS A 359 -9.64 5.13 2.38
N VAL A 360 -8.47 5.00 2.98
CA VAL A 360 -8.28 5.09 4.43
C VAL A 360 -7.41 6.28 4.78
N ILE A 361 -7.85 7.07 5.76
CA ILE A 361 -7.10 8.19 6.32
C ILE A 361 -6.65 7.82 7.73
N THR A 362 -5.35 7.83 7.98
CA THR A 362 -4.76 7.36 9.24
C THR A 362 -3.90 8.42 9.91
N LEU A 363 -3.77 8.34 11.21
CA LEU A 363 -2.75 9.08 11.95
C LEU A 363 -1.40 8.41 11.77
N ALA A 364 -0.53 9.04 11.02
CA ALA A 364 0.82 8.54 10.77
C ALA A 364 1.75 9.74 10.50
N PRO A 365 2.63 10.11 11.43
CA PRO A 365 3.56 11.20 11.21
C PRO A 365 4.41 10.96 9.97
N VAL A 366 4.43 11.97 9.10
CA VAL A 366 5.27 11.98 7.90
C VAL A 366 6.73 12.20 8.32
N CYS A 367 7.66 11.63 7.60
CA CYS A 367 9.08 11.58 7.95
C CYS A 367 9.80 12.94 8.05
N ARG A 368 9.14 14.04 7.73
CA ARG A 368 9.63 15.40 7.94
C ARG A 368 8.56 16.23 8.67
N PRO A 369 8.92 16.98 9.73
CA PRO A 369 7.94 17.69 10.59
C PRO A 369 7.05 18.70 9.84
N THR A 370 7.54 19.30 8.76
CA THR A 370 6.81 20.30 7.98
C THR A 370 5.86 19.71 6.93
N TRP A 371 5.89 18.39 6.71
CA TRP A 371 4.93 17.67 5.88
C TRP A 371 3.76 17.22 6.74
N LEU A 372 2.61 17.85 6.52
CA LEU A 372 1.39 17.60 7.29
C LEU A 372 0.61 16.39 6.77
N ILE A 373 0.81 16.07 5.49
CA ILE A 373 0.08 15.01 4.79
C ILE A 373 0.96 14.32 3.76
N GLU A 374 0.75 13.03 3.61
CA GLU A 374 1.34 12.19 2.57
C GLU A 374 0.30 11.21 2.04
N MET A 375 0.41 10.80 0.78
CA MET A 375 -0.48 9.85 0.14
C MET A 375 0.31 8.83 -0.68
N GLU A 376 -0.14 7.58 -0.67
CA GLU A 376 0.26 6.54 -1.62
C GLU A 376 -0.97 5.94 -2.30
N CYS A 377 -0.81 5.40 -3.49
CA CYS A 377 -1.88 4.71 -4.20
C CYS A 377 -1.35 3.66 -5.16
N ILE A 378 -2.25 2.75 -5.56
CA ILE A 378 -2.04 1.80 -6.65
C ILE A 378 -3.12 2.05 -7.69
N ALA A 379 -2.72 2.13 -8.97
CA ALA A 379 -3.63 2.22 -10.10
C ALA A 379 -3.45 1.02 -11.04
N VAL A 380 -4.54 0.60 -11.68
CA VAL A 380 -4.54 -0.46 -12.69
C VAL A 380 -5.23 0.05 -13.94
N VAL A 381 -4.48 0.10 -15.03
CA VAL A 381 -4.94 0.61 -16.33
C VAL A 381 -5.10 -0.53 -17.29
N ALA A 382 -6.24 -0.60 -17.99
CA ALA A 382 -6.38 -1.53 -19.09
C ALA A 382 -5.38 -1.20 -20.22
N ASN A 383 -4.69 -2.21 -20.69
CA ASN A 383 -3.67 -2.09 -21.72
C ASN A 383 -3.87 -3.19 -22.79
N LYS A 384 -3.21 -3.01 -23.92
CA LYS A 384 -3.06 -4.06 -24.93
C LYS A 384 -1.64 -3.98 -25.47
N ASN A 385 -0.78 -4.91 -25.01
CA ASN A 385 0.59 -5.01 -25.48
C ASN A 385 0.91 -6.48 -25.77
N GLU A 386 0.95 -6.83 -27.05
CA GLU A 386 1.16 -8.21 -27.51
C GLU A 386 2.61 -8.70 -27.29
N ASN A 387 3.54 -7.82 -26.90
CA ASN A 387 4.93 -8.21 -26.58
C ASN A 387 5.04 -8.89 -25.21
N TYR A 388 4.05 -8.69 -24.32
CA TYR A 388 4.10 -9.22 -22.97
C TYR A 388 2.92 -10.16 -22.71
N ARG A 389 3.14 -11.09 -21.79
CA ARG A 389 2.08 -11.98 -21.29
C ARG A 389 1.05 -11.16 -20.50
N ASN A 390 -0.18 -11.63 -20.47
CA ASN A 390 -1.22 -11.05 -19.61
C ASN A 390 -0.93 -11.28 -18.12
N PHE A 391 -1.40 -10.33 -17.31
CA PHE A 391 -1.42 -10.48 -15.86
C PHE A 391 -2.33 -11.63 -15.46
#